data_5715607427a5255549df8564a58a7e7b
#
_entry.id   5715607427a5255549df8564a58a7e7b
#
_cell.length_a   1.000
_cell.length_b   1.000
_cell.length_c   1.000
_cell.angle_alpha   90.00
_cell.angle_beta   90.00
_cell.angle_gamma   90.00
#
_symmetry.space_group_name_H-M   'P 1'
#
loop_
_entity.id
_entity.type
_entity.pdbx_description
1 polymer ?
#
loop_
_entity_poly.entity_id
_entity_poly.type
_entity_poly.pdbx_seq_one_letter_code
_entity_poly.pdbx_strand_id
1 'polypeptide(L)'
;DDLRIAYSEHALFAPFREGWSFQLRLANRRSTMLVEAEARLMLVMADVDDQGELLNYYNLKLQLDRVSFLPLSWTLVHPIDGDSPLAGISYDEMVQRRAEVILVLKGTDEGYMQQVITRHSYRYDEMVWGARYIRAFSARKGSMQLDLDKLSDHQRVEAPERMPNGQGVLA
;
A
#
# COMPACT_ATOMS: atom_id res chain seq x y z
N ASP A 1 -11.05 -3.58 17.10
CA ASP A 1 -9.74 -4.03 17.57
C ASP A 1 -8.77 -4.09 16.37
N ASP A 2 -7.72 -3.33 16.49
CA ASP A 2 -6.73 -3.13 15.43
C ASP A 2 -6.08 -4.45 15.02
N LEU A 3 -6.01 -5.40 15.96
CA LEU A 3 -5.39 -6.69 15.73
C LEU A 3 -6.17 -7.57 14.76
N ARG A 4 -7.38 -7.13 14.38
CA ARG A 4 -8.24 -7.91 13.49
C ARG A 4 -8.03 -7.57 12.03
N ILE A 5 -7.24 -6.57 11.72
CA ILE A 5 -6.80 -6.29 10.34
C ILE A 5 -5.33 -6.66 10.25
N ALA A 6 -5.02 -7.59 9.34
CA ALA A 6 -3.65 -7.99 9.09
C ALA A 6 -3.10 -7.19 7.92
N TYR A 7 -1.83 -6.82 8.00
CA TYR A 7 -1.15 -6.08 6.95
C TYR A 7 0.04 -6.89 6.44
N SER A 8 0.33 -6.76 5.15
CA SER A 8 1.53 -7.37 4.60
C SER A 8 2.78 -6.82 5.32
N GLU A 9 3.79 -7.66 5.46
CA GLU A 9 5.03 -7.28 6.15
C GLU A 9 5.77 -6.17 5.42
N HIS A 10 5.70 -6.20 4.08
CA HIS A 10 6.37 -5.21 3.24
C HIS A 10 5.36 -4.53 2.32
N ALA A 11 5.61 -3.25 2.03
CA ALA A 11 5.03 -2.59 0.89
C ALA A 11 5.95 -2.79 -0.31
N LEU A 12 5.40 -2.71 -1.51
CA LEU A 12 6.13 -3.03 -2.73
C LEU A 12 6.10 -1.87 -3.71
N PHE A 13 7.24 -1.60 -4.34
CA PHE A 13 7.24 -0.93 -5.64
C PHE A 13 7.06 -2.03 -6.66
N ALA A 14 5.91 -2.05 -7.34
CA ALA A 14 5.46 -3.18 -8.14
C ALA A 14 5.08 -2.72 -9.54
N PRO A 15 5.34 -3.55 -10.56
CA PRO A 15 4.80 -3.28 -11.89
C PRO A 15 3.28 -3.23 -11.82
N PHE A 16 2.69 -2.30 -12.56
CA PHE A 16 1.25 -2.15 -12.63
C PHE A 16 0.86 -1.62 -14.01
N ARG A 17 0.06 -2.42 -14.73
CA ARG A 17 -0.27 -2.11 -16.12
C ARG A 17 1.02 -1.95 -16.91
N GLU A 18 1.19 -0.85 -17.64
CA GLU A 18 2.40 -0.58 -18.40
C GLU A 18 3.41 0.27 -17.63
N GLY A 19 3.18 0.47 -16.34
CA GLY A 19 4.01 1.31 -15.50
C GLY A 19 4.32 0.66 -14.17
N TRP A 20 4.37 1.50 -13.15
CA TRP A 20 4.74 1.11 -11.78
C TRP A 20 3.74 1.63 -10.77
N SER A 21 3.79 1.07 -9.59
CA SER A 21 2.90 1.43 -8.51
C SER A 21 3.58 1.22 -7.17
N PHE A 22 3.00 1.81 -6.14
CA PHE A 22 3.30 1.47 -4.75
C PHE A 22 2.11 0.67 -4.22
N GLN A 23 2.37 -0.48 -3.64
CA GLN A 23 1.30 -1.39 -3.21
C GLN A 23 1.53 -1.89 -1.79
N LEU A 24 0.43 -2.08 -1.08
CA LEU A 24 0.42 -2.83 0.16
C LEU A 24 -0.82 -3.71 0.19
N ARG A 25 -0.82 -4.71 1.03
CA ARG A 25 -1.92 -5.67 1.07
C ARG A 25 -2.40 -5.85 2.50
N LEU A 26 -3.70 -5.93 2.67
CA LEU A 26 -4.31 -6.15 3.97
C LEU A 26 -5.35 -7.26 3.89
N ALA A 27 -5.71 -7.80 5.04
CA ALA A 27 -6.72 -8.85 5.15
C ALA A 27 -7.58 -8.59 6.37
N ASN A 28 -8.88 -8.86 6.22
CA ASN A 28 -9.83 -8.76 7.32
C ASN A 28 -9.79 -10.08 8.12
N ARG A 29 -9.31 -10.02 9.35
CA ARG A 29 -9.31 -11.15 10.27
C ARG A 29 -10.50 -11.12 11.23
N ARG A 30 -11.36 -10.14 11.07
CA ARG A 30 -12.54 -9.99 11.92
C ARG A 30 -13.54 -11.08 11.60
N SER A 31 -14.30 -11.51 12.59
CA SER A 31 -15.40 -12.45 12.40
C SER A 31 -16.60 -11.78 11.75
N THR A 32 -16.66 -10.45 11.77
CA THR A 32 -17.75 -9.67 11.19
C THR A 32 -17.28 -8.90 9.98
N MET A 33 -18.22 -8.50 9.13
CA MET A 33 -17.95 -7.75 7.93
C MET A 33 -17.64 -6.29 8.26
N LEU A 34 -16.65 -5.73 7.63
CA LEU A 34 -16.40 -4.29 7.64
C LEU A 34 -17.00 -3.70 6.37
N VAL A 35 -17.96 -2.79 6.54
CA VAL A 35 -18.68 -2.17 5.42
C VAL A 35 -18.27 -0.71 5.28
N GLU A 36 -18.47 -0.16 4.10
CA GLU A 36 -18.08 1.21 3.75
C GLU A 36 -16.63 1.48 4.16
N ALA A 37 -15.74 0.58 3.76
CA ALA A 37 -14.33 0.69 4.08
C ALA A 37 -13.66 1.71 3.16
N GLU A 38 -12.90 2.62 3.77
CA GLU A 38 -12.17 3.68 3.07
C GLU A 38 -10.72 3.65 3.50
N ALA A 39 -9.81 3.67 2.52
CA ALA A 39 -8.38 3.70 2.76
C ALA A 39 -7.78 5.01 2.28
N ARG A 40 -6.88 5.57 3.07
CA ARG A 40 -6.09 6.76 2.72
C ARG A 40 -4.63 6.45 2.90
N LEU A 41 -3.84 6.86 1.93
CA LEU A 41 -2.41 6.58 1.92
C LEU A 41 -1.65 7.91 1.85
N MET A 42 -0.69 8.08 2.73
CA MET A 42 0.07 9.31 2.84
C MET A 42 1.56 9.00 2.88
N LEU A 43 2.34 9.74 2.11
CA LEU A 43 3.80 9.66 2.12
C LEU A 43 4.35 10.80 2.95
N VAL A 44 5.26 10.47 3.85
CA VAL A 44 5.99 11.46 4.66
C VAL A 44 7.45 11.37 4.30
N MET A 45 8.06 12.49 3.96
CA MET A 45 9.48 12.56 3.66
C MET A 45 10.12 13.74 4.38
N ALA A 46 11.35 13.52 4.86
CA ALA A 46 12.13 14.55 5.51
C ALA A 46 13.02 15.25 4.51
N ASP A 47 13.01 16.56 4.54
CA ASP A 47 13.92 17.37 3.76
C ASP A 47 14.72 18.25 4.72
N VAL A 48 15.98 18.49 4.41
CA VAL A 48 16.85 19.32 5.22
C VAL A 48 17.12 20.61 4.45
N ASP A 49 16.83 21.74 5.06
CA ASP A 49 17.14 23.05 4.51
C ASP A 49 18.03 23.84 5.48
N ASP A 50 18.23 25.14 5.20
CA ASP A 50 19.08 26.00 6.01
C ASP A 50 18.57 26.18 7.45
N GLN A 51 17.30 25.88 7.68
CA GLN A 51 16.67 26.06 8.98
C GLN A 51 16.48 24.76 9.75
N GLY A 52 16.94 23.64 9.18
CA GLY A 52 16.84 22.33 9.80
C GLY A 52 16.00 21.34 9.01
N GLU A 53 15.51 20.33 9.71
CA GLU A 53 14.70 19.28 9.11
C GLU A 53 13.24 19.70 9.01
N LEU A 54 12.65 19.47 7.84
CA LEU A 54 11.24 19.74 7.57
C LEU A 54 10.58 18.46 7.06
N LEU A 55 9.46 18.07 7.69
CA LEU A 55 8.66 16.95 7.21
C LEU A 55 7.63 17.43 6.21
N ASN A 56 7.59 16.78 5.06
CA ASN A 56 6.60 17.06 4.02
C ASN A 56 5.67 15.86 3.89
N TYR A 57 4.38 16.15 3.72
CA TYR A 57 3.31 15.17 3.64
C TYR A 57 2.68 15.22 2.25
N TYR A 58 2.52 14.06 1.63
CA TYR A 58 1.97 13.94 0.28
C TYR A 58 0.88 12.88 0.28
N ASN A 59 -0.26 13.22 -0.30
CA ASN A 59 -1.31 12.22 -0.48
C ASN A 59 -0.94 11.29 -1.65
N LEU A 60 -1.02 9.99 -1.41
CA LEU A 60 -0.84 8.99 -2.46
C LEU A 60 -2.21 8.50 -2.90
N LYS A 61 -2.65 8.94 -4.06
CA LYS A 61 -3.97 8.59 -4.58
C LYS A 61 -4.03 7.10 -4.89
N LEU A 62 -5.02 6.43 -4.34
CA LEU A 62 -5.25 5.01 -4.59
C LEU A 62 -6.11 4.81 -5.82
N GLN A 63 -5.85 3.74 -6.58
CA GLN A 63 -6.66 3.34 -7.72
C GLN A 63 -8.11 3.11 -7.28
N LEU A 64 -8.28 2.46 -6.13
CA LEU A 64 -9.58 2.24 -5.50
C LEU A 64 -9.38 2.51 -4.01
N ASP A 65 -10.08 3.52 -3.49
CA ASP A 65 -9.90 3.95 -2.10
C ASP A 65 -11.10 3.61 -1.21
N ARG A 66 -12.17 3.11 -1.79
CA ARG A 66 -13.41 2.83 -1.04
C ARG A 66 -14.08 1.58 -1.61
N VAL A 67 -14.50 0.70 -0.72
CA VAL A 67 -15.26 -0.50 -1.07
C VAL A 67 -16.48 -0.60 -0.15
N SER A 68 -17.62 -1.06 -0.69
CA SER A 68 -18.82 -1.23 0.12
C SER A 68 -18.66 -2.34 1.15
N PHE A 69 -17.93 -3.40 0.80
CA PHE A 69 -17.63 -4.51 1.70
C PHE A 69 -16.16 -4.81 1.62
N LEU A 70 -15.50 -4.91 2.77
CA LEU A 70 -14.08 -5.25 2.79
C LEU A 70 -13.92 -6.71 2.36
N PRO A 71 -13.18 -6.99 1.28
CA PRO A 71 -12.93 -8.36 0.85
C PRO A 71 -12.00 -9.09 1.82
N LEU A 72 -11.85 -10.39 1.62
CA LEU A 72 -10.92 -11.19 2.43
C LEU A 72 -9.51 -10.62 2.38
N SER A 73 -9.09 -10.16 1.21
CA SER A 73 -7.81 -9.51 1.02
C SER A 73 -7.99 -8.32 0.08
N TRP A 74 -7.32 -7.23 0.38
CA TRP A 74 -7.37 -6.02 -0.44
C TRP A 74 -5.96 -5.56 -0.72
N THR A 75 -5.60 -5.52 -1.99
CA THR A 75 -4.35 -4.91 -2.42
C THR A 75 -4.61 -3.46 -2.75
N LEU A 76 -4.02 -2.57 -1.98
CA LEU A 76 -4.12 -1.14 -2.21
C LEU A 76 -3.02 -0.74 -3.19
N VAL A 77 -3.41 -0.04 -4.25
CA VAL A 77 -2.51 0.31 -5.35
C VAL A 77 -2.52 1.82 -5.54
N HIS A 78 -1.34 2.41 -5.40
CA HIS A 78 -1.10 3.79 -5.80
C HIS A 78 -0.32 3.76 -7.12
N PRO A 79 -0.95 4.07 -8.26
CA PRO A 79 -0.22 4.14 -9.53
C PRO A 79 0.78 5.29 -9.51
N ILE A 80 2.01 5.02 -9.94
CA ILE A 80 3.05 6.05 -10.02
C ILE A 80 3.00 6.64 -11.43
N ASP A 81 2.14 7.63 -11.60
CA ASP A 81 1.99 8.38 -12.85
C ASP A 81 2.69 9.74 -12.74
N GLY A 82 2.47 10.60 -13.72
CA GLY A 82 3.12 11.91 -13.74
C GLY A 82 2.74 12.82 -12.59
N ASP A 83 1.60 12.58 -11.96
CA ASP A 83 1.11 13.39 -10.84
C ASP A 83 1.51 12.81 -9.48
N SER A 84 2.12 11.63 -9.46
CA SER A 84 2.48 10.98 -8.21
C SER A 84 3.64 11.69 -7.52
N PRO A 85 3.57 11.86 -6.20
CA PRO A 85 4.73 12.30 -5.41
C PRO A 85 5.92 11.37 -5.52
N LEU A 86 5.71 10.12 -5.95
CA LEU A 86 6.78 9.13 -6.14
C LEU A 86 7.33 9.11 -7.58
N ALA A 87 6.80 9.96 -8.46
CA ALA A 87 7.30 10.03 -9.84
C ALA A 87 8.78 10.41 -9.84
N GLY A 88 9.57 9.66 -10.62
CA GLY A 88 10.99 9.93 -10.78
C GLY A 88 11.87 9.61 -9.57
N ILE A 89 11.31 9.09 -8.49
CA ILE A 89 12.08 8.85 -7.27
C ILE A 89 12.96 7.60 -7.39
N SER A 90 14.12 7.63 -6.72
CA SER A 90 14.97 6.46 -6.56
C SER A 90 14.83 5.91 -5.13
N TYR A 91 15.25 4.66 -4.95
CA TYR A 91 15.25 4.08 -3.60
C TYR A 91 16.21 4.84 -2.68
N ASP A 92 17.37 5.29 -3.19
CA ASP A 92 18.31 6.05 -2.38
C ASP A 92 17.70 7.35 -1.87
N GLU A 93 16.87 8.01 -2.67
CA GLU A 93 16.15 9.21 -2.22
C GLU A 93 15.16 8.87 -1.11
N MET A 94 14.49 7.72 -1.21
CA MET A 94 13.61 7.26 -0.15
C MET A 94 14.38 7.09 1.17
N VAL A 95 15.57 6.51 1.09
CA VAL A 95 16.43 6.31 2.27
C VAL A 95 16.90 7.65 2.82
N GLN A 96 17.43 8.52 1.97
CA GLN A 96 17.97 9.82 2.39
C GLN A 96 16.91 10.70 3.03
N ARG A 97 15.69 10.66 2.49
CA ARG A 97 14.59 11.47 2.97
C ARG A 97 13.76 10.74 4.03
N ARG A 98 14.23 9.58 4.48
CA ARG A 98 13.59 8.77 5.51
C ARG A 98 12.11 8.58 5.27
N ALA A 99 11.76 8.18 4.05
CA ALA A 99 10.39 8.05 3.61
C ALA A 99 9.61 7.05 4.46
N GLU A 100 8.37 7.39 4.76
CA GLU A 100 7.43 6.53 5.45
C GLU A 100 6.07 6.70 4.79
N VAL A 101 5.37 5.57 4.58
CA VAL A 101 4.02 5.59 4.04
C VAL A 101 3.07 5.17 5.14
N ILE A 102 2.05 5.98 5.37
CA ILE A 102 1.07 5.76 6.42
C ILE A 102 -0.27 5.45 5.78
N LEU A 103 -0.87 4.34 6.22
CA LEU A 103 -2.20 3.94 5.82
C LEU A 103 -3.16 4.20 6.98
N VAL A 104 -4.30 4.79 6.67
CA VAL A 104 -5.45 4.87 7.57
C VAL A 104 -6.61 4.16 6.89
N LEU A 105 -7.14 3.15 7.54
CA LEU A 105 -8.31 2.40 7.10
C LEU A 105 -9.44 2.67 8.07
N LYS A 106 -10.62 3.03 7.57
CA LYS A 106 -11.81 3.19 8.40
C LYS A 106 -13.01 2.54 7.72
N GLY A 107 -13.93 2.08 8.54
CA GLY A 107 -15.17 1.46 8.07
C GLY A 107 -16.10 1.22 9.24
N THR A 108 -17.22 0.59 8.96
CA THR A 108 -18.21 0.26 9.97
C THR A 108 -18.28 -1.24 10.15
N ASP A 109 -18.13 -1.69 11.38
CA ASP A 109 -18.34 -3.10 11.73
C ASP A 109 -19.83 -3.39 11.69
N GLU A 110 -20.24 -4.25 10.77
CA GLU A 110 -21.65 -4.57 10.57
C GLU A 110 -22.25 -5.30 11.77
N GLY A 111 -21.45 -6.13 12.45
CA GLY A 111 -21.93 -6.92 13.59
C GLY A 111 -22.21 -6.07 14.81
N TYR A 112 -21.41 -5.06 15.07
CA TYR A 112 -21.54 -4.20 16.24
C TYR A 112 -22.03 -2.81 15.92
N MET A 113 -22.19 -2.48 14.65
CA MET A 113 -22.58 -1.16 14.19
C MET A 113 -21.68 -0.06 14.73
N GLN A 114 -20.39 -0.35 14.79
CA GLN A 114 -19.39 0.58 15.32
C GLN A 114 -18.38 0.94 14.23
N GLN A 115 -17.93 2.19 14.27
CA GLN A 115 -16.87 2.63 13.39
C GLN A 115 -15.53 2.04 13.85
N VAL A 116 -14.75 1.55 12.91
CA VAL A 116 -13.42 1.00 13.12
C VAL A 116 -12.44 1.89 12.37
N ILE A 117 -11.37 2.28 13.04
CA ILE A 117 -10.28 3.03 12.43
C ILE A 117 -9.00 2.30 12.78
N THR A 118 -8.22 1.94 11.76
CA THR A 118 -6.90 1.34 11.97
C THR A 118 -5.85 2.15 11.22
N ARG A 119 -4.63 2.04 11.70
CA ARG A 119 -3.49 2.74 11.15
C ARG A 119 -2.31 1.78 11.05
N HIS A 120 -1.57 1.86 9.95
CA HIS A 120 -0.37 1.07 9.74
C HIS A 120 0.62 1.87 8.91
N SER A 121 1.91 1.63 9.10
CA SER A 121 2.91 2.37 8.36
C SER A 121 4.03 1.46 7.88
N TYR A 122 4.69 1.91 6.81
CA TYR A 122 5.87 1.26 6.24
C TYR A 122 6.97 2.29 6.13
N ARG A 123 8.11 2.00 6.75
CA ARG A 123 9.31 2.81 6.56
C ARG A 123 10.02 2.34 5.29
N TYR A 124 10.95 3.15 4.81
CA TYR A 124 11.70 2.82 3.59
C TYR A 124 12.35 1.42 3.66
N ASP A 125 12.79 0.97 4.84
CA ASP A 125 13.41 -0.34 5.01
C ASP A 125 12.38 -1.48 5.07
N GLU A 126 11.10 -1.16 5.08
CA GLU A 126 9.99 -2.10 4.97
C GLU A 126 9.36 -2.09 3.57
N MET A 127 10.01 -1.48 2.62
CA MET A 127 9.58 -1.39 1.23
C MET A 127 10.53 -2.20 0.36
N VAL A 128 9.98 -2.97 -0.57
CA VAL A 128 10.77 -3.74 -1.52
C VAL A 128 10.74 -3.04 -2.88
N TRP A 129 11.90 -2.68 -3.37
CA TRP A 129 12.06 -1.99 -4.65
C TRP A 129 12.08 -3.00 -5.78
N GLY A 130 10.89 -3.27 -6.33
CA GLY A 130 10.72 -4.23 -7.42
C GLY A 130 10.27 -5.60 -6.92
N ALA A 131 8.96 -5.80 -6.82
CA ALA A 131 8.36 -7.07 -6.44
C ALA A 131 6.90 -7.10 -6.87
N ARG A 132 6.34 -8.31 -6.95
CA ARG A 132 4.91 -8.54 -7.14
C ARG A 132 4.40 -9.38 -5.99
N TYR A 133 3.21 -9.10 -5.50
CA TYR A 133 2.58 -9.99 -4.55
C TYR A 133 2.22 -11.31 -5.21
N ILE A 134 2.38 -12.38 -4.45
CA ILE A 134 1.96 -13.70 -4.83
C ILE A 134 0.54 -13.91 -4.32
N ARG A 135 -0.27 -14.63 -5.08
CA ARG A 135 -1.66 -14.89 -4.73
C ARG A 135 -1.77 -15.58 -3.38
N ALA A 136 -2.57 -15.01 -2.48
CA ALA A 136 -2.77 -15.53 -1.12
C ALA A 136 -4.03 -16.39 -0.99
N PHE A 137 -4.78 -16.58 -2.07
CA PHE A 137 -5.98 -17.39 -2.06
C PHE A 137 -5.70 -18.81 -2.52
N SER A 138 -6.38 -19.76 -1.91
CA SER A 138 -6.40 -21.13 -2.41
C SER A 138 -7.85 -21.61 -2.50
N ALA A 139 -8.15 -22.42 -3.52
CA ALA A 139 -9.45 -23.05 -3.65
C ALA A 139 -9.39 -24.44 -2.98
N ARG A 140 -10.22 -24.65 -1.98
CA ARG A 140 -10.36 -25.96 -1.33
C ARG A 140 -11.83 -26.33 -1.27
N LYS A 141 -12.16 -27.53 -1.77
CA LYS A 141 -13.53 -28.06 -1.73
C LYS A 141 -14.58 -27.07 -2.24
N GLY A 142 -14.25 -26.35 -3.32
CA GLY A 142 -15.18 -25.43 -3.95
C GLY A 142 -15.33 -24.07 -3.27
N SER A 143 -14.58 -23.78 -2.20
CA SER A 143 -14.57 -22.48 -1.57
C SER A 143 -13.21 -21.82 -1.66
N MET A 144 -13.20 -20.48 -1.71
CA MET A 144 -11.97 -19.70 -1.66
C MET A 144 -11.60 -19.45 -0.21
N GLN A 145 -10.36 -19.73 0.13
CA GLN A 145 -9.82 -19.47 1.45
C GLN A 145 -8.61 -18.57 1.35
N LEU A 146 -8.54 -17.60 2.26
CA LEU A 146 -7.38 -16.75 2.40
C LEU A 146 -6.36 -17.45 3.29
N ASP A 147 -5.13 -17.56 2.80
CA ASP A 147 -4.01 -18.05 3.57
C ASP A 147 -3.23 -16.85 4.11
N LEU A 148 -3.43 -16.55 5.40
CA LEU A 148 -2.78 -15.40 6.03
C LEU A 148 -1.27 -15.51 6.05
N ASP A 149 -0.74 -16.74 6.06
CA ASP A 149 0.71 -16.95 6.03
C ASP A 149 1.31 -16.49 4.69
N LYS A 150 0.47 -16.36 3.65
CA LYS A 150 0.91 -15.93 2.33
C LYS A 150 0.61 -14.46 2.04
N LEU A 151 0.03 -13.75 3.00
CA LEU A 151 -0.35 -12.35 2.79
C LEU A 151 0.86 -11.49 2.40
N SER A 152 2.01 -11.78 2.96
CA SER A 152 3.24 -11.04 2.73
C SER A 152 4.10 -11.58 1.59
N ASP A 153 3.72 -12.71 1.01
CA ASP A 153 4.52 -13.38 -0.01
C ASP A 153 4.60 -12.52 -1.28
N HIS A 154 5.80 -12.38 -1.78
CA HIS A 154 6.06 -11.62 -2.98
C HIS A 154 7.22 -12.23 -3.74
N GLN A 155 7.29 -11.91 -5.02
CA GLN A 155 8.36 -12.36 -5.91
C GLN A 155 9.12 -11.13 -6.41
N ARG A 156 10.44 -11.17 -6.28
CA ARG A 156 11.27 -10.07 -6.75
C ARG A 156 11.20 -9.97 -8.27
N VAL A 157 11.13 -8.74 -8.75
CA VAL A 157 11.20 -8.43 -10.18
C VAL A 157 12.22 -7.32 -10.38
N GLU A 158 12.76 -7.24 -11.58
CA GLU A 158 13.70 -6.18 -11.91
C GLU A 158 12.97 -4.84 -11.96
N ALA A 159 13.55 -3.83 -11.32
CA ALA A 159 12.97 -2.50 -11.27
C ALA A 159 13.96 -1.48 -11.83
N PRO A 160 13.46 -0.37 -12.38
CA PRO A 160 14.33 0.71 -12.84
C PRO A 160 15.03 1.36 -11.65
N GLU A 161 16.11 2.05 -11.91
CA GLU A 161 16.83 2.79 -10.90
C GLU A 161 15.99 3.94 -10.34
N ARG A 162 15.13 4.51 -11.16
CA ARG A 162 14.17 5.55 -10.79
C ARG A 162 12.79 5.17 -11.26
N MET A 163 11.78 5.49 -10.46
CA MET A 163 10.39 5.34 -10.89
C MET A 163 10.12 6.26 -12.08
N PRO A 164 9.19 5.86 -12.98
CA PRO A 164 8.86 6.71 -14.11
C PRO A 164 8.29 8.05 -13.65
N ASN A 165 8.51 9.09 -14.45
CA ASN A 165 8.02 10.43 -14.16
C ASN A 165 6.84 10.84 -15.02
N GLY A 166 6.27 9.90 -15.78
CA GLY A 166 5.13 10.16 -16.62
C GLY A 166 5.43 10.83 -17.94
N GLN A 167 6.67 11.24 -18.18
CA GLN A 167 7.04 11.93 -19.41
C GLN A 167 7.62 11.02 -20.48
N GLY A 168 8.07 9.84 -20.10
CA GLY A 168 8.68 8.89 -21.04
C GLY A 168 7.70 8.19 -21.95
N VAL A 169 6.41 8.43 -21.78
CA VAL A 169 5.36 7.71 -22.50
C VAL A 169 4.96 8.42 -23.78
N LEU A 170 5.51 9.59 -24.02
CA LEU A 170 5.14 10.42 -25.17
C LEU A 170 6.05 10.22 -26.39
N ALA A 171 6.80 9.17 -26.37
CA ALA A 171 7.61 8.86 -27.53
C ALA A 171 6.77 8.34 -28.70
#